data_07ef6aa32504956da9bd311017e486e1
#
_entry.id   07ef6aa32504956da9bd311017e486e1
#
_cell.length_a   1.000
_cell.length_b   1.000
_cell.length_c   1.000
_cell.angle_alpha   90.00
_cell.angle_beta   90.00
_cell.angle_gamma   90.00
#
_symmetry.space_group_name_H-M   'P 1'
#
loop_
_entity.id
_entity.type
_entity.pdbx_description
1 polymer ?
#
loop_
_entity_poly.entity_id
_entity_poly.type
_entity_poly.pdbx_seq_one_letter_code
_entity_poly.pdbx_strand_id
1 'polypeptide(L)'
;MKKFIVANSGKEINFGDKILIVGTVSTPLGVARMEKVAVVTKKLMGRLIEDGKVNVVEEKTTNKIWNNAIESLAKKTNWKKEKLSNILTTLHIANPWAATQMVLREIAIELDKKYDDHINKSEKIYAISPQDGRIHEVNKKTVKNYKAFPAFRSIEDAKIACSLIREHLKSIFSNA
;
A
#
# COMPACT_ATOMS: atom_id res chain seq x y z
N MET A 1 13.75 -9.91 6.58
CA MET A 1 14.59 -9.04 5.72
C MET A 1 13.99 -7.65 5.73
N LYS A 2 14.76 -6.58 5.58
CA LYS A 2 14.19 -5.23 5.47
C LYS A 2 13.91 -4.94 4.01
N LYS A 3 12.69 -4.54 3.68
CA LYS A 3 12.30 -4.05 2.37
C LYS A 3 12.28 -2.52 2.36
N PHE A 4 12.69 -1.92 1.26
CA PHE A 4 12.72 -0.48 1.07
C PHE A 4 11.67 -0.10 0.03
N ILE A 5 10.67 0.67 0.44
CA ILE A 5 9.49 0.98 -0.38
C ILE A 5 9.41 2.47 -0.63
N VAL A 6 9.35 2.85 -1.90
CA VAL A 6 9.20 4.25 -2.31
C VAL A 6 7.86 4.80 -1.83
N ALA A 7 7.92 5.87 -1.04
CA ALA A 7 6.77 6.44 -0.33
C ALA A 7 5.58 6.78 -1.26
N ASN A 8 5.84 7.34 -2.44
CA ASN A 8 4.77 7.84 -3.33
C ASN A 8 4.22 6.79 -4.31
N SER A 9 4.98 5.71 -4.60
CA SER A 9 4.60 4.72 -5.60
C SER A 9 4.36 3.33 -5.03
N GLY A 10 4.77 3.06 -3.78
CA GLY A 10 4.76 1.74 -3.18
C GLY A 10 5.68 0.73 -3.89
N LYS A 11 6.57 1.19 -4.77
CA LYS A 11 7.52 0.33 -5.49
C LYS A 11 8.67 -0.05 -4.57
N GLU A 12 9.04 -1.32 -4.56
CA GLU A 12 10.25 -1.78 -3.87
C GLU A 12 11.49 -1.31 -4.63
N ILE A 13 12.51 -0.85 -3.88
CA ILE A 13 13.83 -0.52 -4.42
C ILE A 13 14.92 -1.25 -3.64
N ASN A 14 15.96 -1.66 -4.33
CA ASN A 14 17.06 -2.42 -3.79
C ASN A 14 18.39 -1.69 -4.00
N PHE A 15 19.42 -2.08 -3.25
CA PHE A 15 20.78 -1.61 -3.51
C PHE A 15 21.22 -2.02 -4.90
N GLY A 16 21.79 -1.09 -5.66
CA GLY A 16 22.19 -1.31 -7.04
C GLY A 16 21.16 -0.88 -8.09
N ASP A 17 19.90 -0.69 -7.72
CA ASP A 17 18.88 -0.17 -8.65
C ASP A 17 19.24 1.21 -9.17
N LYS A 18 18.87 1.48 -10.42
CA LYS A 18 18.97 2.82 -11.02
C LYS A 18 17.64 3.55 -10.78
N ILE A 19 17.72 4.71 -10.16
CA ILE A 19 16.56 5.58 -9.91
C ILE A 19 16.75 6.94 -10.55
N LEU A 20 15.66 7.55 -10.98
CA LEU A 20 15.64 8.93 -11.44
C LEU A 20 15.35 9.84 -10.24
N ILE A 21 16.31 10.69 -9.92
CA ILE A 21 16.15 11.74 -8.91
C ILE A 21 15.76 13.01 -9.63
N VAL A 22 14.57 13.53 -9.29
CA VAL A 22 14.06 14.79 -9.80
C VAL A 22 14.19 15.83 -8.70
N GLY A 23 14.83 16.92 -8.99
CA GLY A 23 15.00 18.06 -8.09
C GLY A 23 14.77 19.38 -8.79
N THR A 24 14.74 20.45 -8.02
CA THR A 24 14.73 21.82 -8.55
C THR A 24 16.01 22.53 -8.11
N VAL A 25 16.60 23.31 -8.99
CA VAL A 25 17.76 24.15 -8.69
C VAL A 25 17.38 25.59 -8.98
N SER A 26 17.63 26.48 -8.03
CA SER A 26 17.51 27.91 -8.23
C SER A 26 18.67 28.40 -9.08
N THR A 27 18.37 29.04 -10.19
CA THR A 27 19.32 29.67 -11.09
C THR A 27 19.07 31.17 -11.13
N PRO A 28 20.04 31.98 -11.59
CA PRO A 28 19.81 33.42 -11.75
C PRO A 28 18.63 33.78 -12.69
N LEU A 29 18.21 32.82 -13.53
CA LEU A 29 17.12 32.98 -14.50
C LEU A 29 15.79 32.35 -13.99
N GLY A 30 15.75 31.84 -12.75
CA GLY A 30 14.56 31.21 -12.15
C GLY A 30 14.85 29.79 -11.64
N VAL A 31 13.77 29.03 -11.43
CA VAL A 31 13.87 27.64 -10.94
C VAL A 31 13.91 26.69 -12.12
N ALA A 32 15.01 25.92 -12.24
CA ALA A 32 15.16 24.87 -13.24
C ALA A 32 14.91 23.49 -12.65
N ARG A 33 14.24 22.62 -13.40
CA ARG A 33 14.08 21.20 -13.08
C ARG A 33 15.37 20.46 -13.43
N MET A 34 15.88 19.69 -12.50
CA MET A 34 17.05 18.85 -12.69
C MET A 34 16.66 17.38 -12.54
N GLU A 35 17.09 16.55 -13.49
CA GLU A 35 16.89 15.11 -13.47
C GLU A 35 18.25 14.42 -13.49
N LYS A 36 18.46 13.49 -12.57
CA LYS A 36 19.70 12.72 -12.47
C LYS A 36 19.41 11.25 -12.23
N VAL A 37 19.98 10.39 -13.04
CA VAL A 37 19.99 8.95 -12.78
C VAL A 37 21.06 8.65 -11.75
N ALA A 38 20.69 7.99 -10.67
CA ALA A 38 21.62 7.58 -9.62
C ALA A 38 21.44 6.09 -9.30
N VAL A 39 22.54 5.44 -8.95
CA VAL A 39 22.52 4.08 -8.42
C VAL A 39 22.24 4.12 -6.92
N VAL A 40 21.34 3.29 -6.45
CA VAL A 40 20.97 3.21 -5.03
C VAL A 40 22.10 2.59 -4.23
N THR A 41 22.86 3.43 -3.55
CA THR A 41 23.90 3.05 -2.60
C THR A 41 23.36 3.09 -1.18
N LYS A 42 24.07 2.48 -0.20
CA LYS A 42 23.70 2.57 1.24
C LYS A 42 23.55 4.03 1.68
N LYS A 43 24.45 4.92 1.25
CA LYS A 43 24.41 6.35 1.60
C LYS A 43 23.20 7.07 0.99
N LEU A 44 22.86 6.76 -0.27
CA LEU A 44 21.67 7.33 -0.92
C LEU A 44 20.40 6.80 -0.28
N MET A 45 20.32 5.50 0.01
CA MET A 45 19.18 4.89 0.68
C MET A 45 18.93 5.55 2.05
N GLY A 46 19.98 5.77 2.87
CA GLY A 46 19.85 6.46 4.15
C GLY A 46 19.20 7.83 4.01
N ARG A 47 19.67 8.64 3.06
CA ARG A 47 19.09 9.96 2.77
C ARG A 47 17.62 9.89 2.33
N LEU A 48 17.29 8.92 1.46
CA LEU A 48 15.91 8.74 1.00
C LEU A 48 14.96 8.35 2.13
N ILE A 49 15.44 7.61 3.13
CA ILE A 49 14.68 7.26 4.33
C ILE A 49 14.52 8.51 5.23
N GLU A 50 15.59 9.25 5.49
CA GLU A 50 15.58 10.49 6.27
C GLU A 50 14.63 11.54 5.66
N ASP A 51 14.64 11.66 4.32
CA ASP A 51 13.76 12.56 3.58
C ASP A 51 12.29 12.05 3.49
N GLY A 52 11.96 10.90 4.09
CA GLY A 52 10.64 10.29 4.03
C GLY A 52 10.21 9.82 2.63
N LYS A 53 11.16 9.70 1.70
CA LYS A 53 10.91 9.25 0.32
C LYS A 53 10.89 7.73 0.19
N VAL A 54 11.46 7.04 1.16
CA VAL A 54 11.50 5.57 1.24
C VAL A 54 11.12 5.14 2.65
N ASN A 55 10.20 4.20 2.74
CA ASN A 55 9.82 3.55 3.99
C ASN A 55 10.59 2.24 4.15
N VAL A 56 11.05 1.96 5.36
CA VAL A 56 11.65 0.67 5.71
C VAL A 56 10.55 -0.22 6.29
N VAL A 57 10.30 -1.35 5.65
CA VAL A 57 9.30 -2.33 6.11
C VAL A 57 10.01 -3.63 6.47
N GLU A 58 9.77 -4.13 7.68
CA GLU A 58 10.35 -5.42 8.08
C GLU A 58 9.49 -6.57 7.54
N GLU A 59 10.08 -7.43 6.73
CA GLU A 59 9.41 -8.55 6.05
C GLU A 59 8.65 -9.48 7.01
N LYS A 60 9.18 -9.70 8.23
CA LYS A 60 8.47 -10.48 9.26
C LYS A 60 7.13 -9.84 9.67
N THR A 61 7.08 -8.50 9.73
CA THR A 61 5.86 -7.77 10.12
C THR A 61 4.83 -7.81 9.00
N THR A 62 5.24 -7.61 7.74
CA THR A 62 4.35 -7.66 6.58
C THR A 62 3.73 -9.03 6.39
N ASN A 63 4.53 -10.09 6.44
CA ASN A 63 4.01 -11.47 6.34
C ASN A 63 3.04 -11.81 7.46
N LYS A 64 3.27 -11.31 8.67
CA LYS A 64 2.34 -11.50 9.80
C LYS A 64 1.02 -10.77 9.55
N ILE A 65 1.07 -9.51 9.11
CA ILE A 65 -0.13 -8.73 8.79
C ILE A 65 -0.95 -9.43 7.70
N TRP A 66 -0.30 -9.86 6.62
CA TRP A 66 -0.93 -10.60 5.55
C TRP A 66 -1.61 -11.88 6.06
N ASN A 67 -0.87 -12.73 6.74
CA ASN A 67 -1.39 -14.00 7.25
C ASN A 67 -2.57 -13.81 8.19
N ASN A 68 -2.51 -12.83 9.10
CA ASN A 68 -3.60 -12.51 10.01
C ASN A 68 -4.84 -12.00 9.26
N ALA A 69 -4.64 -11.14 8.24
CA ALA A 69 -5.75 -10.63 7.42
C ALA A 69 -6.45 -11.77 6.65
N ILE A 70 -5.67 -12.67 6.06
CA ILE A 70 -6.19 -13.85 5.34
C ILE A 70 -6.91 -14.82 6.30
N GLU A 71 -6.38 -15.05 7.50
CA GLU A 71 -7.07 -15.86 8.52
C GLU A 71 -8.38 -15.23 8.98
N SER A 72 -8.40 -13.92 9.20
CA SER A 72 -9.59 -13.18 9.56
C SER A 72 -10.66 -13.29 8.47
N LEU A 73 -10.25 -13.09 7.21
CA LEU A 73 -11.14 -13.23 6.06
C LEU A 73 -11.73 -14.64 5.95
N ALA A 74 -10.90 -15.67 6.10
CA ALA A 74 -11.32 -17.08 6.06
C ALA A 74 -12.38 -17.37 7.16
N LYS A 75 -12.15 -16.88 8.39
CA LYS A 75 -13.10 -17.02 9.50
C LYS A 75 -14.44 -16.31 9.24
N LYS A 76 -14.40 -15.07 8.76
CA LYS A 76 -15.61 -14.27 8.49
C LYS A 76 -16.46 -14.83 7.36
N THR A 77 -15.82 -15.41 6.36
CA THR A 77 -16.50 -15.99 5.19
C THR A 77 -16.83 -17.46 5.35
N ASN A 78 -16.36 -18.10 6.42
CA ASN A 78 -16.42 -19.56 6.63
C ASN A 78 -15.77 -20.36 5.48
N TRP A 79 -14.79 -19.79 4.83
CA TRP A 79 -14.03 -20.44 3.76
C TRP A 79 -12.80 -21.14 4.31
N LYS A 80 -12.47 -22.30 3.77
CA LYS A 80 -11.22 -22.97 4.10
C LYS A 80 -10.04 -22.16 3.59
N LYS A 81 -9.04 -21.91 4.44
CA LYS A 81 -7.86 -21.09 4.10
C LYS A 81 -7.15 -21.59 2.83
N GLU A 82 -7.08 -22.91 2.67
CA GLU A 82 -6.44 -23.55 1.52
C GLU A 82 -7.19 -23.29 0.19
N LYS A 83 -8.50 -23.02 0.27
CA LYS A 83 -9.34 -22.69 -0.89
C LYS A 83 -9.45 -21.19 -1.14
N LEU A 84 -9.03 -20.37 -0.18
CA LEU A 84 -9.21 -18.91 -0.23
C LEU A 84 -8.50 -18.30 -1.45
N SER A 85 -7.29 -18.77 -1.78
CA SER A 85 -6.55 -18.33 -2.96
C SER A 85 -7.37 -18.54 -4.25
N ASN A 86 -7.94 -19.74 -4.43
CA ASN A 86 -8.75 -20.05 -5.62
C ASN A 86 -10.03 -19.21 -5.65
N ILE A 87 -10.67 -18.99 -4.49
CA ILE A 87 -11.88 -18.16 -4.39
C ILE A 87 -11.55 -16.72 -4.76
N LEU A 88 -10.47 -16.15 -4.22
CA LEU A 88 -10.04 -14.80 -4.55
C LEU A 88 -9.68 -14.66 -6.03
N THR A 89 -9.04 -15.67 -6.63
CA THR A 89 -8.74 -15.71 -8.07
C THR A 89 -10.05 -15.70 -8.90
N THR A 90 -11.01 -16.52 -8.53
CA THR A 90 -12.32 -16.58 -9.23
C THR A 90 -13.06 -15.24 -9.10
N LEU A 91 -13.10 -14.66 -7.91
CA LEU A 91 -13.67 -13.33 -7.67
C LEU A 91 -12.94 -12.25 -8.46
N HIS A 92 -11.62 -12.33 -8.56
CA HIS A 92 -10.84 -11.36 -9.33
C HIS A 92 -11.17 -11.41 -10.83
N ILE A 93 -11.37 -12.60 -11.39
CA ILE A 93 -11.80 -12.75 -12.80
C ILE A 93 -13.16 -12.09 -13.02
N ALA A 94 -14.11 -12.31 -12.09
CA ALA A 94 -15.46 -11.76 -12.18
C ALA A 94 -15.51 -10.26 -11.84
N ASN A 95 -14.78 -9.83 -10.81
CA ASN A 95 -14.69 -8.45 -10.36
C ASN A 95 -13.35 -8.23 -9.65
N PRO A 96 -12.32 -7.74 -10.36
CA PRO A 96 -10.97 -7.57 -9.81
C PRO A 96 -10.93 -6.72 -8.56
N TRP A 97 -11.79 -5.72 -8.48
CA TRP A 97 -11.82 -4.81 -7.36
C TRP A 97 -12.46 -5.42 -6.11
N ALA A 98 -13.50 -6.22 -6.26
CA ALA A 98 -14.20 -6.83 -5.14
C ALA A 98 -13.26 -7.71 -4.29
N ALA A 99 -12.48 -8.59 -4.94
CA ALA A 99 -11.49 -9.43 -4.26
C ALA A 99 -10.45 -8.58 -3.52
N THR A 100 -9.95 -7.54 -4.17
CA THR A 100 -8.96 -6.63 -3.58
C THR A 100 -9.54 -5.88 -2.37
N GLN A 101 -10.78 -5.40 -2.44
CA GLN A 101 -11.44 -4.70 -1.33
C GLN A 101 -11.60 -5.58 -0.09
N MET A 102 -11.98 -6.85 -0.28
CA MET A 102 -12.14 -7.78 0.83
C MET A 102 -10.83 -7.92 1.61
N VAL A 103 -9.73 -8.11 0.90
CA VAL A 103 -8.40 -8.27 1.53
C VAL A 103 -7.90 -6.95 2.13
N LEU A 104 -8.05 -5.84 1.42
CA LEU A 104 -7.66 -4.51 1.92
C LEU A 104 -8.36 -4.14 3.22
N ARG A 105 -9.66 -4.51 3.37
CA ARG A 105 -10.40 -4.26 4.60
C ARG A 105 -9.81 -5.03 5.78
N GLU A 106 -9.46 -6.30 5.60
CA GLU A 106 -8.86 -7.09 6.67
C GLU A 106 -7.43 -6.60 7.00
N ILE A 107 -6.67 -6.17 6.01
CA ILE A 107 -5.37 -5.54 6.25
C ILE A 107 -5.53 -4.24 7.06
N ALA A 108 -6.52 -3.41 6.74
CA ALA A 108 -6.78 -2.17 7.48
C ALA A 108 -7.13 -2.43 8.95
N ILE A 109 -7.96 -3.45 9.21
CA ILE A 109 -8.31 -3.88 10.57
C ILE A 109 -7.08 -4.44 11.31
N GLU A 110 -6.22 -5.18 10.62
CA GLU A 110 -5.01 -5.74 11.23
C GLU A 110 -3.97 -4.66 11.56
N LEU A 111 -3.86 -3.63 10.73
CA LEU A 111 -2.98 -2.47 10.96
C LEU A 111 -3.49 -1.59 12.10
N ASP A 112 -4.81 -1.42 12.19
CA ASP A 112 -5.45 -0.63 13.24
C ASP A 112 -6.47 -1.47 14.02
N LYS A 113 -6.09 -1.98 15.18
CA LYS A 113 -6.94 -2.83 16.03
C LYS A 113 -8.20 -2.11 16.56
N LYS A 114 -8.25 -0.79 16.47
CA LYS A 114 -9.42 0.05 16.77
C LYS A 114 -10.02 0.66 15.51
N TYR A 115 -9.93 -0.05 14.39
CA TYR A 115 -10.29 0.41 13.06
C TYR A 115 -11.62 1.17 13.03
N ASP A 116 -12.71 0.56 13.47
CA ASP A 116 -14.03 1.18 13.40
C ASP A 116 -14.11 2.48 14.22
N ASP A 117 -13.51 2.49 15.41
CA ASP A 117 -13.45 3.67 16.28
C ASP A 117 -12.65 4.81 15.65
N HIS A 118 -11.47 4.49 15.14
CA HIS A 118 -10.59 5.49 14.55
C HIS A 118 -11.15 6.02 13.24
N ILE A 119 -11.65 5.14 12.36
CA ILE A 119 -12.27 5.57 11.12
C ILE A 119 -13.53 6.41 11.38
N ASN A 120 -14.34 6.05 12.37
CA ASN A 120 -15.54 6.84 12.71
C ASN A 120 -15.21 8.23 13.28
N LYS A 121 -14.15 8.35 14.09
CA LYS A 121 -13.75 9.61 14.74
C LYS A 121 -12.88 10.50 13.87
N SER A 122 -12.17 9.96 12.88
CA SER A 122 -11.28 10.73 12.01
C SER A 122 -12.06 11.59 11.03
N GLU A 123 -11.67 12.84 10.84
CA GLU A 123 -12.22 13.70 9.78
C GLU A 123 -11.66 13.36 8.40
N LYS A 124 -10.40 12.94 8.36
CA LYS A 124 -9.66 12.53 7.17
C LYS A 124 -9.32 11.07 7.25
N ILE A 125 -9.48 10.39 6.15
CA ILE A 125 -9.11 8.99 5.95
C ILE A 125 -8.39 8.84 4.62
N TYR A 126 -7.68 7.73 4.44
CA TYR A 126 -6.97 7.42 3.21
C TYR A 126 -7.62 6.21 2.55
N ALA A 127 -7.93 6.33 1.27
CA ALA A 127 -8.49 5.25 0.46
C ALA A 127 -7.59 4.94 -0.73
N ILE A 128 -7.62 3.67 -1.16
CA ILE A 128 -6.88 3.22 -2.33
C ILE A 128 -7.84 3.17 -3.51
N SER A 129 -7.49 3.88 -4.59
CA SER A 129 -8.29 3.93 -5.81
C SER A 129 -8.29 2.58 -6.51
N PRO A 130 -9.47 2.07 -6.92
CA PRO A 130 -9.56 0.82 -7.67
C PRO A 130 -9.02 0.92 -9.10
N GLN A 131 -8.96 2.13 -9.64
CA GLN A 131 -8.60 2.35 -11.04
C GLN A 131 -7.10 2.34 -11.27
N ASP A 132 -6.33 2.97 -10.38
CA ASP A 132 -4.90 3.17 -10.56
C ASP A 132 -4.06 2.75 -9.34
N GLY A 133 -4.69 2.28 -8.25
CA GLY A 133 -4.02 1.90 -7.02
C GLY A 133 -3.38 3.08 -6.26
N ARG A 134 -3.75 4.32 -6.60
CA ARG A 134 -3.26 5.50 -5.90
C ARG A 134 -3.95 5.68 -4.57
N ILE A 135 -3.24 6.26 -3.62
CA ILE A 135 -3.77 6.61 -2.31
C ILE A 135 -4.33 8.03 -2.38
N HIS A 136 -5.59 8.18 -2.00
CA HIS A 136 -6.28 9.46 -1.94
C HIS A 136 -6.64 9.80 -0.51
N GLU A 137 -6.40 11.05 -0.11
CA GLU A 137 -6.98 11.60 1.11
C GLU A 137 -8.46 11.88 0.86
N VAL A 138 -9.32 11.36 1.72
CA VAL A 138 -10.76 11.49 1.63
C VAL A 138 -11.27 12.22 2.86
N ASN A 139 -11.94 13.36 2.64
CA ASN A 139 -12.65 14.05 3.71
C ASN A 139 -14.05 13.44 3.84
N LYS A 140 -14.37 12.88 5.00
CA LYS A 140 -15.66 12.21 5.25
C LYS A 140 -16.86 13.14 5.16
N LYS A 141 -16.68 14.44 5.38
CA LYS A 141 -17.74 15.44 5.23
C LYS A 141 -18.21 15.57 3.78
N THR A 142 -17.32 15.28 2.81
CA THR A 142 -17.60 15.41 1.39
C THR A 142 -18.01 14.10 0.71
N VAL A 143 -17.70 12.95 1.32
CA VAL A 143 -17.97 11.62 0.77
C VAL A 143 -19.00 10.89 1.61
N LYS A 144 -20.24 10.83 1.13
CA LYS A 144 -21.37 10.22 1.85
C LYS A 144 -21.22 8.70 2.12
N ASN A 145 -20.50 7.97 1.25
CA ASN A 145 -20.41 6.51 1.29
C ASN A 145 -18.99 6.01 1.59
N TYR A 146 -18.21 6.72 2.40
CA TYR A 146 -16.83 6.31 2.73
C TYR A 146 -16.74 4.89 3.35
N LYS A 147 -17.81 4.42 4.00
CA LYS A 147 -17.88 3.07 4.58
C LYS A 147 -17.89 1.94 3.54
N ALA A 148 -18.21 2.25 2.29
CA ALA A 148 -18.19 1.28 1.20
C ALA A 148 -16.76 0.92 0.74
N PHE A 149 -15.77 1.72 1.10
CA PHE A 149 -14.38 1.51 0.69
C PHE A 149 -13.50 1.15 1.89
N PRO A 150 -12.48 0.28 1.69
CA PRO A 150 -11.43 0.09 2.68
C PRO A 150 -10.73 1.43 2.93
N ALA A 151 -10.77 1.88 4.17
CA ALA A 151 -10.18 3.16 4.56
C ALA A 151 -9.02 2.91 5.52
N PHE A 152 -8.04 3.77 5.50
CA PHE A 152 -6.88 3.72 6.38
C PHE A 152 -6.81 5.02 7.20
N ARG A 153 -6.39 4.89 8.44
CA ARG A 153 -6.21 6.03 9.34
C ARG A 153 -5.05 6.91 8.93
N SER A 154 -3.98 6.31 8.42
CA SER A 154 -2.77 7.00 7.99
C SER A 154 -2.39 6.66 6.56
N ILE A 155 -1.62 7.55 5.94
CA ILE A 155 -1.07 7.31 4.61
C ILE A 155 -0.03 6.17 4.65
N GLU A 156 0.65 5.99 5.77
CA GLU A 156 1.62 4.92 6.01
C GLU A 156 0.94 3.57 5.98
N ASP A 157 -0.19 3.41 6.67
CA ASP A 157 -0.98 2.17 6.68
C ASP A 157 -1.49 1.85 5.28
N ALA A 158 -1.97 2.86 4.55
CA ALA A 158 -2.40 2.68 3.16
C ALA A 158 -1.24 2.24 2.24
N LYS A 159 -0.03 2.77 2.44
CA LYS A 159 1.18 2.35 1.70
C LYS A 159 1.58 0.91 2.00
N ILE A 160 1.54 0.50 3.27
CA ILE A 160 1.80 -0.88 3.67
C ILE A 160 0.78 -1.81 3.01
N ALA A 161 -0.50 -1.46 3.04
CA ALA A 161 -1.55 -2.24 2.41
C ALA A 161 -1.36 -2.37 0.89
N CYS A 162 -1.02 -1.28 0.18
CA CYS A 162 -0.68 -1.32 -1.25
C CYS A 162 0.49 -2.26 -1.54
N SER A 163 1.53 -2.23 -0.70
CA SER A 163 2.69 -3.13 -0.86
C SER A 163 2.30 -4.59 -0.71
N LEU A 164 1.52 -4.91 0.32
CA LEU A 164 1.03 -6.27 0.57
C LEU A 164 0.16 -6.79 -0.57
N ILE A 165 -0.77 -5.97 -1.07
CA ILE A 165 -1.59 -6.34 -2.22
C ILE A 165 -0.73 -6.63 -3.45
N ARG A 166 0.23 -5.77 -3.76
CA ARG A 166 1.13 -5.97 -4.91
C ARG A 166 2.00 -7.20 -4.78
N GLU A 167 2.44 -7.52 -3.56
CA GLU A 167 3.31 -8.68 -3.31
C GLU A 167 2.53 -9.99 -3.41
N HIS A 168 1.38 -10.07 -2.75
CA HIS A 168 0.68 -11.34 -2.56
C HIS A 168 -0.43 -11.60 -3.60
N LEU A 169 -1.18 -10.58 -4.01
CA LEU A 169 -2.21 -10.77 -5.02
C LEU A 169 -1.64 -10.86 -6.44
N LYS A 170 -0.51 -10.20 -6.69
CA LYS A 170 0.17 -10.35 -7.98
C LYS A 170 0.66 -11.78 -8.22
N SER A 171 1.10 -12.47 -7.16
CA SER A 171 1.48 -13.89 -7.24
C SER A 171 0.28 -14.82 -7.46
N ILE A 172 -0.90 -14.43 -6.99
CA ILE A 172 -2.15 -15.18 -7.20
C ILE A 172 -2.70 -14.95 -8.60
N PHE A 173 -2.55 -13.72 -9.14
CA PHE A 173 -3.16 -13.29 -10.41
C PHE A 173 -2.22 -13.32 -11.62
N SER A 174 -0.92 -13.49 -11.42
CA SER A 174 0.06 -13.60 -12.53
C SER A 174 0.03 -14.93 -13.25
N ASN A 175 -0.78 -15.89 -12.79
CA ASN A 175 -0.96 -17.21 -13.39
C ASN A 175 -2.37 -17.39 -14.02
N ALA A 176 -3.13 -16.32 -14.22
CA ALA A 176 -4.45 -16.33 -14.87
C ALA A 176 -4.37 -15.71 -16.26
#